data_4463ac1b7f3724bd17c5da90a4d0a723
#
_entry.id   4463ac1b7f3724bd17c5da90a4d0a723
#
_cell.length_a   1.000
_cell.length_b   1.000
_cell.length_c   1.000
_cell.angle_alpha   90.00
_cell.angle_beta   90.00
_cell.angle_gamma   90.00
#
_symmetry.space_group_name_H-M   'P 1'
#
loop_
_entity.id
_entity.type
_entity.pdbx_description
1 polymer ?
#
loop_
_entity_poly.entity_id
_entity_poly.type
_entity_poly.pdbx_seq_one_letter_code
_entity_poly.pdbx_strand_id
1 'polypeptide(L)'
;GVITGGGSGHKPAFIGYVGKNMCDAAAVGEICSSPTAAAFLDACKVVSQDKGVACLYGNYSGDNMNVKMAVKMAKKAGITVKTVVANDDVASAPKDQREKRRGVAGEIFMWKAGGAKAALQPG
;
A
#
# COMPACT_ATOMS: atom_id res chain seq x y z
N GLY A 1 4.37 10.58 -3.65
CA GLY A 1 4.86 9.62 -2.65
C GLY A 1 4.33 8.22 -2.86
N VAL A 2 5.03 7.25 -2.32
CA VAL A 2 4.65 5.84 -2.38
C VAL A 2 4.43 5.33 -0.96
N ILE A 3 3.25 4.78 -0.67
CA ILE A 3 2.95 4.20 0.63
C ILE A 3 2.52 2.75 0.52
N THR A 4 2.65 2.04 1.61
CA THR A 4 2.12 0.69 1.81
C THR A 4 1.51 0.60 3.21
N GLY A 5 1.04 -0.56 3.59
CA GLY A 5 0.55 -0.79 4.94
C GLY A 5 0.08 -2.21 5.18
N GLY A 6 0.01 -2.56 6.43
CA GLY A 6 -0.41 -3.87 6.90
C GLY A 6 -0.18 -4.03 8.39
N GLY A 7 -0.34 -5.25 8.91
CA GLY A 7 -0.14 -5.55 10.32
C GLY A 7 1.33 -5.45 10.74
N SER A 8 1.56 -5.07 11.98
CA SER A 8 2.91 -4.89 12.53
C SER A 8 3.66 -6.18 12.81
N GLY A 9 2.97 -7.33 12.79
CA GLY A 9 3.56 -8.64 13.05
C GLY A 9 4.27 -9.29 11.86
N HIS A 10 4.20 -8.71 10.69
CA HIS A 10 4.75 -9.29 9.46
C HIS A 10 6.21 -8.90 9.18
N LYS A 11 6.98 -8.64 10.19
CA LYS A 11 8.38 -8.17 10.07
C LYS A 11 9.19 -9.01 9.06
N PRO A 12 10.04 -8.37 8.23
CA PRO A 12 10.33 -6.93 8.19
C PRO A 12 9.27 -6.08 7.50
N ALA A 13 8.24 -6.68 6.93
CA ALA A 13 7.14 -5.91 6.36
C ALA A 13 6.37 -5.21 7.50
N PHE A 14 5.94 -4.04 7.36
CA PHE A 14 5.96 -3.21 6.14
C PHE A 14 6.99 -2.08 6.27
N ILE A 15 7.32 -1.71 7.51
CA ILE A 15 8.25 -0.63 7.85
C ILE A 15 9.65 -0.85 7.26
N GLY A 16 10.13 -2.10 7.26
CA GLY A 16 11.47 -2.45 6.75
C GLY A 16 11.67 -2.12 5.27
N TYR A 17 10.59 -1.86 4.53
CA TYR A 17 10.65 -1.53 3.11
C TYR A 17 10.45 -0.04 2.83
N VAL A 18 10.46 0.79 3.87
CA VAL A 18 10.54 2.24 3.73
C VAL A 18 11.98 2.64 3.55
N GLY A 19 12.31 3.27 2.44
CA GLY A 19 13.67 3.65 2.11
C GLY A 19 13.79 4.23 0.71
N LYS A 20 14.99 4.63 0.37
CA LYS A 20 15.28 5.24 -0.93
C LYS A 20 14.88 4.32 -2.08
N ASN A 21 14.10 4.85 -3.03
CA ASN A 21 13.60 4.13 -4.21
C ASN A 21 12.72 2.91 -3.89
N MET A 22 12.17 2.87 -2.68
CA MET A 22 11.17 1.91 -2.23
C MET A 22 9.95 2.68 -1.75
N CYS A 23 9.32 2.27 -0.63
CA CYS A 23 8.22 3.05 -0.07
C CYS A 23 8.74 4.29 0.69
N ASP A 24 7.93 5.35 0.70
CA ASP A 24 8.22 6.57 1.46
C ASP A 24 7.64 6.51 2.87
N ALA A 25 6.54 5.77 3.06
CA ALA A 25 5.90 5.57 4.35
C ALA A 25 5.12 4.26 4.38
N ALA A 26 4.84 3.79 5.58
CA ALA A 26 4.00 2.62 5.79
C ALA A 26 2.98 2.90 6.91
N ALA A 27 1.70 2.59 6.65
CA ALA A 27 0.67 2.56 7.67
C ALA A 27 0.73 1.21 8.38
N VAL A 28 0.79 1.20 9.70
CA VAL A 28 0.99 -0.02 10.47
C VAL A 28 -0.20 -0.23 11.42
N GLY A 29 -0.81 -1.39 11.31
CA GLY A 29 -1.86 -1.83 12.20
C GLY A 29 -1.33 -2.61 13.39
N GLU A 30 -2.22 -3.25 14.12
CA GLU A 30 -1.84 -4.20 15.16
C GLU A 30 -1.27 -5.47 14.52
N ILE A 31 -0.86 -6.43 15.31
CA ILE A 31 0.01 -7.56 14.89
C ILE A 31 -0.43 -8.21 13.56
N CYS A 32 -1.68 -8.65 13.46
CA CYS A 32 -2.21 -9.29 12.24
C CYS A 32 -3.46 -8.60 11.71
N SER A 33 -3.66 -7.34 12.06
CA SER A 33 -4.83 -6.56 11.66
C SER A 33 -4.46 -5.48 10.67
N SER A 34 -5.40 -5.19 9.76
CA SER A 34 -5.25 -4.06 8.84
C SER A 34 -5.11 -2.74 9.60
N PRO A 35 -4.25 -1.83 9.13
CA PRO A 35 -4.27 -0.45 9.60
C PRO A 35 -5.65 0.18 9.40
N THR A 36 -6.00 1.11 10.25
CA THR A 36 -7.25 1.86 10.09
C THR A 36 -7.18 2.77 8.87
N ALA A 37 -8.34 3.19 8.38
CA ALA A 37 -8.41 4.20 7.32
C ALA A 37 -7.68 5.49 7.72
N ALA A 38 -7.79 5.90 8.99
CA ALA A 38 -7.08 7.07 9.51
C ALA A 38 -5.55 6.91 9.42
N ALA A 39 -5.01 5.72 9.71
CA ALA A 39 -3.58 5.47 9.61
C ALA A 39 -3.08 5.57 8.16
N PHE A 40 -3.83 5.01 7.20
CA PHE A 40 -3.52 5.16 5.78
C PHE A 40 -3.60 6.62 5.34
N LEU A 41 -4.60 7.35 5.80
CA LEU A 41 -4.75 8.78 5.51
C LEU A 41 -3.56 9.59 6.05
N ASP A 42 -3.11 9.32 7.27
CA ASP A 42 -1.96 9.98 7.86
C ASP A 42 -0.69 9.72 7.04
N ALA A 43 -0.49 8.49 6.58
CA ALA A 43 0.63 8.16 5.70
C ALA A 43 0.55 8.96 4.39
N CYS A 44 -0.63 9.06 3.78
CA CYS A 44 -0.85 9.88 2.59
C CYS A 44 -0.48 11.34 2.82
N LYS A 45 -0.90 11.91 3.94
CA LYS A 45 -0.63 13.32 4.27
C LYS A 45 0.86 13.59 4.46
N VAL A 46 1.57 12.64 5.10
CA VAL A 46 3.02 12.78 5.35
C VAL A 46 3.82 12.80 4.05
N VAL A 47 3.45 11.97 3.09
CA VAL A 47 4.22 11.81 1.84
C VAL A 47 3.71 12.67 0.69
N SER A 48 2.52 13.25 0.80
CA SER A 48 1.94 14.09 -0.24
C SER A 48 2.66 15.44 -0.29
N GLN A 49 3.20 15.76 -1.45
CA GLN A 49 3.88 17.03 -1.72
C GLN A 49 3.22 17.70 -2.94
N ASP A 50 1.91 17.78 -2.92
CA ASP A 50 1.07 18.33 -4.00
C ASP A 50 1.09 17.52 -5.31
N LYS A 51 1.65 16.32 -5.31
CA LYS A 51 1.84 15.50 -6.52
C LYS A 51 1.13 14.15 -6.49
N GLY A 52 0.31 13.93 -5.49
CA GLY A 52 -0.42 12.67 -5.37
C GLY A 52 0.38 11.55 -4.67
N VAL A 53 -0.32 10.46 -4.39
CA VAL A 53 0.21 9.33 -3.64
C VAL A 53 -0.15 8.03 -4.37
N ALA A 54 0.82 7.12 -4.48
CA ALA A 54 0.58 5.74 -4.90
C ALA A 54 0.56 4.84 -3.67
N CYS A 55 -0.54 4.12 -3.47
CA CYS A 55 -0.67 3.15 -2.38
C CYS A 55 -0.51 1.74 -2.95
N LEU A 56 0.57 1.07 -2.59
CA LEU A 56 0.94 -0.25 -3.09
C LEU A 56 0.87 -1.25 -1.94
N TYR A 57 -0.13 -2.12 -1.95
CA TYR A 57 -0.39 -3.03 -0.84
C TYR A 57 -0.86 -4.40 -1.31
N GLY A 58 -0.92 -5.36 -0.38
CA GLY A 58 -1.36 -6.72 -0.68
C GLY A 58 -2.88 -6.85 -0.67
N ASN A 59 -3.39 -7.77 -1.48
CA ASN A 59 -4.83 -8.02 -1.63
C ASN A 59 -5.39 -8.78 -0.43
N TYR A 60 -5.85 -8.04 0.59
CA TYR A 60 -6.57 -8.57 1.75
C TYR A 60 -7.83 -7.74 1.95
N SER A 61 -8.92 -8.38 2.34
CA SER A 61 -10.24 -7.71 2.42
C SER A 61 -10.26 -6.52 3.38
N GLY A 62 -9.63 -6.67 4.55
CA GLY A 62 -9.54 -5.59 5.54
C GLY A 62 -8.74 -4.41 5.02
N ASP A 63 -7.59 -4.67 4.42
CA ASP A 63 -6.75 -3.63 3.83
C ASP A 63 -7.48 -2.92 2.68
N ASN A 64 -8.10 -3.68 1.80
CA ASN A 64 -8.88 -3.12 0.69
C ASN A 64 -9.97 -2.16 1.19
N MET A 65 -10.71 -2.56 2.23
CA MET A 65 -11.79 -1.74 2.78
C MET A 65 -11.25 -0.44 3.39
N ASN A 66 -10.19 -0.54 4.20
CA ASN A 66 -9.61 0.63 4.86
C ASN A 66 -8.91 1.57 3.87
N VAL A 67 -8.24 1.02 2.86
CA VAL A 67 -7.62 1.83 1.80
C VAL A 67 -8.66 2.56 0.98
N LYS A 68 -9.76 1.90 0.61
CA LYS A 68 -10.86 2.57 -0.11
C LYS A 68 -11.41 3.76 0.67
N MET A 69 -11.60 3.58 1.96
CA MET A 69 -12.08 4.66 2.83
C MET A 69 -11.05 5.79 2.92
N ALA A 70 -9.78 5.45 3.09
CA ALA A 70 -8.68 6.43 3.13
C ALA A 70 -8.56 7.24 1.84
N VAL A 71 -8.74 6.59 0.69
CA VAL A 71 -8.71 7.26 -0.63
C VAL A 71 -9.83 8.30 -0.73
N LYS A 72 -11.03 7.97 -0.27
CA LYS A 72 -12.16 8.91 -0.24
C LYS A 72 -11.89 10.09 0.69
N MET A 73 -11.34 9.84 1.88
CA MET A 73 -10.98 10.87 2.84
C MET A 73 -9.87 11.76 2.30
N ALA A 74 -8.87 11.19 1.65
CA ALA A 74 -7.77 11.92 1.03
C ALA A 74 -8.26 12.84 -0.08
N LYS A 75 -9.19 12.36 -0.90
CA LYS A 75 -9.80 13.18 -1.97
C LYS A 75 -10.47 14.42 -1.41
N LYS A 76 -11.18 14.29 -0.29
CA LYS A 76 -11.79 15.45 0.40
C LYS A 76 -10.74 16.43 0.92
N ALA A 77 -9.55 15.96 1.24
CA ALA A 77 -8.44 16.78 1.69
C ALA A 77 -7.58 17.33 0.53
N GLY A 78 -7.99 17.10 -0.72
CA GLY A 78 -7.27 17.57 -1.90
C GLY A 78 -6.10 16.68 -2.32
N ILE A 79 -6.01 15.46 -1.81
CA ILE A 79 -4.93 14.51 -2.14
C ILE A 79 -5.46 13.44 -3.09
N THR A 80 -4.84 13.29 -4.25
CA THR A 80 -5.14 12.21 -5.18
C THR A 80 -4.33 10.97 -4.81
N VAL A 81 -5.03 9.87 -4.55
CA VAL A 81 -4.40 8.58 -4.22
C VAL A 81 -4.81 7.56 -5.27
N LYS A 82 -3.83 6.90 -5.87
CA LYS A 82 -4.05 5.74 -6.74
C LYS A 82 -3.51 4.50 -6.07
N THR A 83 -4.19 3.38 -6.30
CA THR A 83 -3.87 2.12 -5.64
C THR A 83 -3.47 1.05 -6.64
N VAL A 84 -2.50 0.23 -6.27
CA VAL A 84 -2.16 -1.02 -6.95
C VAL A 84 -2.08 -2.11 -5.89
N VAL A 85 -2.70 -3.24 -6.19
CA VAL A 85 -2.87 -4.34 -5.23
C VAL A 85 -2.09 -5.55 -5.72
N ALA A 86 -1.19 -6.08 -4.89
CA ALA A 86 -0.48 -7.31 -5.19
C ALA A 86 -1.37 -8.52 -4.92
N ASN A 87 -1.45 -9.43 -5.88
CA ASN A 87 -2.28 -10.63 -5.80
C ASN A 87 -1.52 -11.85 -6.37
N ASP A 88 -0.31 -12.03 -5.92
CA ASP A 88 0.64 -13.02 -6.43
C ASP A 88 0.51 -14.42 -5.84
N ASP A 89 -0.21 -14.60 -4.74
CA ASP A 89 -0.29 -15.90 -4.07
C ASP A 89 -1.21 -16.87 -4.80
N VAL A 90 -0.60 -17.68 -5.65
CA VAL A 90 -1.31 -18.67 -6.47
C VAL A 90 -1.98 -19.77 -5.63
N ALA A 91 -1.54 -19.98 -4.40
CA ALA A 91 -2.10 -20.99 -3.51
C ALA A 91 -3.41 -20.53 -2.83
N SER A 92 -3.67 -19.24 -2.79
CA SER A 92 -4.80 -18.69 -2.03
C SER A 92 -6.13 -18.68 -2.79
N ALA A 93 -6.10 -18.84 -4.13
CA ALA A 93 -7.33 -18.95 -4.93
C ALA A 93 -7.03 -19.60 -6.28
N PRO A 94 -8.02 -20.28 -6.91
CA PRO A 94 -7.83 -20.93 -8.20
C PRO A 94 -7.61 -19.93 -9.34
N LYS A 95 -7.13 -20.42 -10.47
CA LYS A 95 -6.74 -19.60 -11.62
C LYS A 95 -7.90 -18.75 -12.18
N ASP A 96 -9.10 -19.26 -12.15
CA ASP A 96 -10.31 -18.57 -12.61
C ASP A 96 -10.83 -17.52 -11.60
N GLN A 97 -10.22 -17.43 -10.42
CA GLN A 97 -10.54 -16.44 -9.38
C GLN A 97 -9.28 -15.67 -8.96
N ARG A 98 -8.45 -15.32 -9.92
CA ARG A 98 -7.17 -14.63 -9.65
C ARG A 98 -7.32 -13.31 -8.88
N GLU A 99 -8.42 -12.62 -9.08
CA GLU A 99 -8.72 -11.36 -8.40
C GLU A 99 -8.89 -11.54 -6.87
N LYS A 100 -9.11 -12.77 -6.42
CA LYS A 100 -9.22 -13.09 -4.99
C LYS A 100 -7.88 -13.52 -4.37
N ARG A 101 -6.84 -13.71 -5.18
CA ARG A 101 -5.54 -14.11 -4.67
C ARG A 101 -4.95 -13.02 -3.79
N ARG A 102 -4.29 -13.45 -2.71
CA ARG A 102 -3.62 -12.56 -1.76
C ARG A 102 -2.26 -12.12 -2.29
N GLY A 103 -1.71 -11.04 -1.71
CA GLY A 103 -0.35 -10.59 -1.97
C GLY A 103 0.58 -11.08 -0.86
N VAL A 104 1.74 -11.60 -1.24
CA VAL A 104 2.77 -12.04 -0.30
C VAL A 104 4.12 -11.52 -0.78
N ALA A 105 4.98 -12.38 -1.34
CA ALA A 105 6.31 -11.99 -1.78
C ALA A 105 6.30 -11.01 -2.97
N GLY A 106 5.28 -11.06 -3.81
CA GLY A 106 5.11 -10.13 -4.93
C GLY A 106 5.01 -8.67 -4.52
N GLU A 107 4.60 -8.40 -3.29
CA GLU A 107 4.56 -7.03 -2.76
C GLU A 107 5.94 -6.38 -2.80
N ILE A 108 7.01 -7.12 -2.49
CA ILE A 108 8.38 -6.60 -2.49
C ILE A 108 8.78 -6.11 -3.89
N PHE A 109 8.48 -6.90 -4.91
CA PHE A 109 8.76 -6.53 -6.31
C PHE A 109 7.93 -5.33 -6.73
N MET A 110 6.68 -5.25 -6.30
CA MET A 110 5.81 -4.11 -6.56
C MET A 110 6.38 -2.82 -5.95
N TRP A 111 6.85 -2.86 -4.70
CA TRP A 111 7.47 -1.70 -4.05
C TRP A 111 8.77 -1.30 -4.74
N LYS A 112 9.58 -2.27 -5.14
CA LYS A 112 10.83 -2.02 -5.86
C LYS A 112 10.58 -1.31 -7.19
N ALA A 113 9.67 -1.84 -8.00
CA ALA A 113 9.33 -1.26 -9.30
C ALA A 113 8.63 0.09 -9.15
N GLY A 114 7.66 0.17 -8.25
CA GLY A 114 6.90 1.41 -8.01
C GLY A 114 7.76 2.52 -7.42
N GLY A 115 8.61 2.19 -6.46
CA GLY A 115 9.51 3.15 -5.84
C GLY A 115 10.54 3.70 -6.82
N ALA A 116 11.11 2.83 -7.65
CA ALA A 116 12.06 3.24 -8.68
C ALA A 116 11.40 4.14 -9.73
N LYS A 117 10.19 3.79 -10.17
CA LYS A 117 9.44 4.60 -11.13
C LYS A 117 9.08 5.97 -10.57
N ALA A 118 8.64 6.03 -9.32
CA ALA A 118 8.30 7.28 -8.65
C ALA A 118 9.52 8.19 -8.52
N ALA A 119 10.71 7.64 -8.29
CA ALA A 119 11.95 8.41 -8.21
C ALA A 119 12.33 9.04 -9.56
N LEU A 120 11.95 8.40 -10.68
CA LEU A 120 12.22 8.91 -12.02
C LEU A 120 11.20 9.93 -12.51
N GLN A 121 10.01 9.96 -11.90
CA GLN A 121 8.92 10.85 -12.29
C GLN A 121 8.46 11.67 -11.08
N PRO A 122 9.06 12.84 -10.84
CA PRO A 122 8.69 13.71 -9.74
C PRO A 122 7.33 14.38 -9.99
N GLY A 123 6.31 13.62 -10.00
CA GLY A 123 4.96 14.11 -10.29
C GLY A 123 4.09 12.98 -10.75
#